data_839ea25f7592dfaea8b930d534996327
#
_entry.id   839ea25f7592dfaea8b930d534996327
#
_cell.length_a   1.000
_cell.length_b   1.000
_cell.length_c   1.000
_cell.angle_alpha   90.00
_cell.angle_beta   90.00
_cell.angle_gamma   90.00
#
_symmetry.space_group_name_H-M   'P 1'
#
loop_
_entity.id
_entity.type
_entity.pdbx_description
1 polymer ?
#
loop_
_entity_poly.entity_id
_entity_poly.type
_entity_poly.pdbx_seq_one_letter_code
_entity_poly.pdbx_strand_id
1 'polypeptide(L)'
;MNIQLDMSADVRMKMGREVMCLGEQHGEGWSNYNADAVDFSGQMPSGSVDYCIHSPPFANLYTYSDSALDMGNCADDAEFFRHYAYLLANLYRVMRPGRNVSVHCKDLVDYKGSSGRAGLRDFPGDIIRAYEAAGFKYHSRVTIFKCPVTEMQRTKSHGLLYKQLRADSTHSRQGLAEYVLTFRKWAAEGDEIHPVTHPNPVDLAKREEEARALTFIGEPVPADLNAPARGDLITLDQWQKWSSPVWLDIVQT
;
A
#
# COMPACT_ATOMS: atom_id res chain seq x y z
N MET A 1 -4.79 10.35 22.64
CA MET A 1 -3.39 10.49 23.05
C MET A 1 -2.56 10.31 21.81
N ASN A 2 -2.09 11.39 21.20
CA ASN A 2 -1.19 11.31 20.05
C ASN A 2 0.13 10.74 20.54
N ILE A 3 0.42 9.48 20.22
CA ILE A 3 1.77 8.95 20.39
C ILE A 3 2.55 9.50 19.19
N GLN A 4 3.10 10.68 19.37
CA GLN A 4 4.20 11.15 18.55
C GLN A 4 5.35 10.20 18.87
N LEU A 5 5.75 9.37 17.91
CA LEU A 5 6.97 8.58 18.01
C LEU A 5 8.12 9.59 18.00
N ASP A 6 8.51 10.05 19.20
CA ASP A 6 9.74 10.80 19.36
C ASP A 6 10.89 9.81 19.16
N MET A 7 11.33 9.70 17.92
CA MET A 7 12.52 8.96 17.52
C MET A 7 13.77 9.82 17.74
N SER A 8 13.82 10.55 18.87
CA SER A 8 15.00 11.29 19.28
C SER A 8 16.22 10.37 19.42
N ALA A 9 17.42 10.95 19.37
CA ALA A 9 18.69 10.24 19.53
C ALA A 9 18.72 9.34 20.79
N ASP A 10 18.00 9.74 21.86
CA ASP A 10 17.84 8.97 23.10
C ASP A 10 17.07 7.64 22.92
N VAL A 11 16.08 7.59 22.04
CA VAL A 11 15.37 6.35 21.74
C VAL A 11 16.26 5.41 20.93
N ARG A 12 17.08 5.95 20.03
CA ARG A 12 18.08 5.19 19.24
C ARG A 12 19.10 4.47 20.11
N MET A 13 19.60 5.15 21.17
CA MET A 13 20.56 4.54 22.10
C MET A 13 19.96 3.42 22.97
N LYS A 14 18.68 3.48 23.28
CA LYS A 14 18.02 2.46 24.10
C LYS A 14 17.72 1.15 23.36
N MET A 15 17.76 1.15 22.04
CA MET A 15 17.43 -0.01 21.19
C MET A 15 18.65 -0.88 20.82
N GLY A 16 19.85 -0.53 21.23
CA GLY A 16 21.01 -1.43 21.24
C GLY A 16 21.71 -1.68 19.89
N ARG A 17 21.23 -1.12 18.80
CA ARG A 17 21.89 -1.15 17.50
C ARG A 17 21.59 0.15 16.74
N GLU A 18 22.65 0.82 16.30
CA GLU A 18 22.50 2.05 15.52
C GLU A 18 21.98 1.72 14.12
N VAL A 19 20.79 2.22 13.76
CA VAL A 19 20.30 2.19 12.38
C VAL A 19 21.10 3.20 11.58
N MET A 20 21.74 2.78 10.50
CA MET A 20 22.38 3.70 9.59
C MET A 20 21.30 4.51 8.87
N CYS A 21 21.13 5.76 9.30
CA CYS A 21 20.25 6.72 8.67
C CYS A 21 21.08 7.64 7.79
N LEU A 22 20.83 7.64 6.49
CA LEU A 22 21.55 8.47 5.52
C LEU A 22 21.05 9.92 5.51
N GLY A 23 19.90 10.17 6.06
CA GLY A 23 19.30 11.50 6.18
C GLY A 23 17.97 11.44 6.92
N GLU A 24 17.65 12.53 7.61
CA GLU A 24 16.38 12.66 8.32
C GLU A 24 15.84 14.08 8.20
N GLN A 25 14.52 14.19 8.21
CA GLN A 25 13.79 15.46 8.21
C GLN A 25 12.59 15.35 9.14
N HIS A 26 12.29 16.44 9.84
CA HIS A 26 11.19 16.51 10.79
C HIS A 26 10.33 17.74 10.54
N GLY A 27 9.06 17.61 10.81
CA GLY A 27 8.09 18.71 10.82
C GLY A 27 7.04 18.49 11.89
N GLU A 28 6.08 19.40 11.98
CA GLU A 28 4.99 19.24 12.93
C GLU A 28 4.16 18.00 12.59
N GLY A 29 4.19 17.00 13.47
CA GLY A 29 3.44 15.76 13.36
C GLY A 29 3.99 14.72 12.37
N TRP A 30 5.19 14.92 11.78
CA TRP A 30 5.81 13.94 10.90
C TRP A 30 7.33 13.88 11.03
N SER A 31 7.88 12.72 10.70
CA SER A 31 9.31 12.50 10.57
C SER A 31 9.58 11.63 9.33
N ASN A 32 10.64 11.96 8.59
CA ASN A 32 11.08 11.22 7.42
C ASN A 32 12.53 10.76 7.64
N TYR A 33 12.78 9.47 7.36
CA TYR A 33 14.07 8.84 7.53
C TYR A 33 14.50 8.15 6.24
N ASN A 34 15.69 8.45 5.75
CA ASN A 34 16.32 7.69 4.67
C ASN A 34 17.18 6.58 5.29
N ALA A 35 16.61 5.41 5.47
CA ALA A 35 17.23 4.26 6.11
C ALA A 35 16.75 2.95 5.48
N ASP A 36 17.46 1.85 5.75
CA ASP A 36 16.98 0.52 5.39
C ASP A 36 15.68 0.21 6.14
N ALA A 37 14.64 -0.18 5.39
CA ALA A 37 13.31 -0.39 5.95
C ALA A 37 13.24 -1.60 6.89
N VAL A 38 14.06 -2.64 6.66
CA VAL A 38 14.11 -3.84 7.51
C VAL A 38 14.77 -3.49 8.84
N ASP A 39 15.93 -2.85 8.79
CA ASP A 39 16.67 -2.46 10.00
C ASP A 39 15.86 -1.43 10.81
N PHE A 40 15.29 -0.42 10.15
CA PHE A 40 14.50 0.62 10.80
C PHE A 40 13.25 0.04 11.47
N SER A 41 12.44 -0.73 10.74
CA SER A 41 11.24 -1.36 11.31
C SER A 41 11.59 -2.40 12.38
N GLY A 42 12.74 -3.05 12.28
CA GLY A 42 13.25 -3.98 13.29
C GLY A 42 13.44 -3.34 14.67
N GLN A 43 13.70 -2.05 14.72
CA GLN A 43 13.93 -1.28 15.95
C GLN A 43 12.69 -0.58 16.49
N MET A 44 11.63 -0.48 15.69
CA MET A 44 10.36 0.11 16.15
C MET A 44 9.73 -0.74 17.26
N PRO A 45 9.07 -0.13 18.26
CA PRO A 45 8.36 -0.86 19.30
C PRO A 45 7.26 -1.75 18.73
N SER A 46 7.04 -2.91 19.37
CA SER A 46 5.91 -3.77 19.00
C SER A 46 4.58 -3.05 19.24
N GLY A 47 3.60 -3.22 18.34
CA GLY A 47 2.28 -2.64 18.47
C GLY A 47 2.28 -1.09 18.49
N SER A 48 3.20 -0.45 17.79
CA SER A 48 3.34 1.01 17.76
C SER A 48 2.71 1.67 16.53
N VAL A 49 2.38 0.90 15.49
CA VAL A 49 1.93 1.40 14.19
C VAL A 49 0.45 1.15 13.98
N ASP A 50 -0.31 2.20 13.69
CA ASP A 50 -1.75 2.11 13.41
C ASP A 50 -2.06 1.84 11.94
N TYR A 51 -1.21 2.27 11.02
CA TYR A 51 -1.39 2.05 9.60
C TYR A 51 -0.04 2.09 8.87
N CYS A 52 0.13 1.19 7.93
CA CYS A 52 1.29 1.19 7.05
C CYS A 52 0.83 1.23 5.59
N ILE A 53 1.49 2.04 4.79
CA ILE A 53 1.34 2.03 3.32
C ILE A 53 2.71 2.05 2.69
N HIS A 54 2.94 1.19 1.71
CA HIS A 54 4.20 1.17 0.98
C HIS A 54 4.04 0.50 -0.39
N SER A 55 5.06 0.68 -1.21
CA SER A 55 5.25 -0.04 -2.47
C SER A 55 6.62 -0.70 -2.40
N PRO A 56 6.71 -2.03 -2.34
CA PRO A 56 8.00 -2.70 -2.41
C PRO A 56 8.63 -2.51 -3.79
N PRO A 57 9.94 -2.69 -3.95
CA PRO A 57 10.52 -2.89 -5.27
C PRO A 57 9.74 -3.98 -6.02
N PHE A 58 9.55 -3.79 -7.32
CA PHE A 58 8.85 -4.79 -8.14
C PHE A 58 9.82 -5.92 -8.55
N ALA A 59 10.24 -6.69 -7.55
CA ALA A 59 11.28 -7.70 -7.66
C ALA A 59 12.53 -7.13 -8.35
N ASN A 60 13.09 -7.82 -9.33
CA ASN A 60 14.29 -7.41 -10.08
C ASN A 60 13.98 -6.51 -11.30
N LEU A 61 12.83 -5.81 -11.32
CA LEU A 61 12.45 -4.98 -12.47
C LEU A 61 13.29 -3.69 -12.56
N TYR A 62 13.65 -3.11 -11.41
CA TYR A 62 14.45 -1.90 -11.30
C TYR A 62 15.49 -2.04 -10.19
N THR A 63 16.72 -1.64 -10.48
CA THR A 63 17.77 -1.41 -9.50
C THR A 63 17.69 0.05 -9.03
N TYR A 64 17.53 0.28 -7.74
CA TYR A 64 17.41 1.63 -7.18
C TYR A 64 18.74 2.14 -6.62
N SER A 65 19.63 1.23 -6.22
CA SER A 65 20.97 1.55 -5.70
C SER A 65 21.93 0.39 -5.89
N ASP A 66 23.23 0.64 -5.68
CA ASP A 66 24.28 -0.40 -5.67
C ASP A 66 24.37 -1.14 -4.33
N SER A 67 23.48 -0.86 -3.38
CA SER A 67 23.48 -1.48 -2.06
C SER A 67 23.08 -2.95 -2.14
N ALA A 68 23.82 -3.82 -1.44
CA ALA A 68 23.43 -5.22 -1.26
C ALA A 68 22.13 -5.40 -0.45
N LEU A 69 21.67 -4.34 0.23
CA LEU A 69 20.39 -4.33 0.96
C LEU A 69 19.19 -3.91 0.07
N ASP A 70 19.46 -3.42 -1.14
CA ASP A 70 18.41 -3.07 -2.08
C ASP A 70 17.77 -4.35 -2.66
N MET A 71 16.52 -4.61 -2.28
CA MET A 71 15.76 -5.77 -2.76
C MET A 71 15.53 -5.75 -4.28
N GLY A 72 15.70 -4.59 -4.95
CA GLY A 72 15.71 -4.50 -6.41
C GLY A 72 16.87 -5.21 -7.08
N ASN A 73 17.94 -5.54 -6.33
CA ASN A 73 19.12 -6.26 -6.80
C ASN A 73 19.02 -7.78 -6.66
N CYS A 74 17.90 -8.32 -6.18
CA CYS A 74 17.70 -9.77 -6.07
C CYS A 74 17.77 -10.43 -7.45
N ALA A 75 18.39 -11.60 -7.52
CA ALA A 75 18.58 -12.34 -8.77
C ALA A 75 17.24 -12.85 -9.34
N ASP A 76 16.31 -13.22 -8.49
CA ASP A 76 14.99 -13.75 -8.85
C ASP A 76 13.92 -13.44 -7.81
N ASP A 77 12.67 -13.78 -8.14
CA ASP A 77 11.52 -13.54 -7.25
C ASP A 77 11.64 -14.34 -5.94
N ALA A 78 12.23 -15.54 -5.96
CA ALA A 78 12.38 -16.36 -4.76
C ALA A 78 13.35 -15.70 -3.76
N GLU A 79 14.44 -15.13 -4.26
CA GLU A 79 15.37 -14.35 -3.44
C GLU A 79 14.71 -13.08 -2.90
N PHE A 80 13.99 -12.34 -3.75
CA PHE A 80 13.23 -11.17 -3.34
C PHE A 80 12.27 -11.50 -2.18
N PHE A 81 11.45 -12.54 -2.30
CA PHE A 81 10.49 -12.89 -1.26
C PHE A 81 11.15 -13.43 0.02
N ARG A 82 12.32 -14.05 -0.06
CA ARG A 82 13.11 -14.40 1.15
C ARG A 82 13.54 -13.15 1.91
N HIS A 83 14.03 -12.12 1.21
CA HIS A 83 14.41 -10.84 1.82
C HIS A 83 13.20 -10.05 2.32
N TYR A 84 12.14 -10.01 1.53
CA TYR A 84 10.90 -9.33 1.88
C TYR A 84 10.24 -9.91 3.15
N ALA A 85 10.41 -11.20 3.39
CA ALA A 85 9.89 -11.86 4.60
C ALA A 85 10.44 -11.25 5.89
N TYR A 86 11.66 -10.71 5.91
CA TYR A 86 12.19 -10.02 7.08
C TYR A 86 11.43 -8.73 7.37
N LEU A 87 11.11 -7.95 6.33
CA LEU A 87 10.28 -6.75 6.48
C LEU A 87 8.87 -7.14 6.96
N LEU A 88 8.27 -8.18 6.39
CA LEU A 88 6.92 -8.61 6.76
C LEU A 88 6.84 -9.08 8.22
N ALA A 89 7.85 -9.79 8.71
CA ALA A 89 7.93 -10.19 10.12
C ALA A 89 7.98 -8.97 11.05
N ASN A 90 8.79 -7.97 10.70
CA ASN A 90 8.86 -6.72 11.44
C ASN A 90 7.52 -5.97 11.39
N LEU A 91 6.90 -5.83 10.20
CA LEU A 91 5.60 -5.19 10.05
C LEU A 91 4.53 -5.88 10.90
N TYR A 92 4.48 -7.22 10.88
CA TYR A 92 3.53 -7.94 11.73
C TYR A 92 3.72 -7.64 13.21
N ARG A 93 4.96 -7.54 13.67
CA ARG A 93 5.29 -7.20 15.05
C ARG A 93 4.90 -5.78 15.44
N VAL A 94 5.25 -4.79 14.60
CA VAL A 94 5.06 -3.37 14.90
C VAL A 94 3.63 -2.89 14.72
N MET A 95 2.86 -3.53 13.83
CA MET A 95 1.44 -3.21 13.66
C MET A 95 0.66 -3.54 14.93
N ARG A 96 -0.26 -2.67 15.31
CA ARG A 96 -1.25 -2.94 16.36
C ARG A 96 -2.25 -4.00 15.90
N PRO A 97 -2.78 -4.82 16.83
CA PRO A 97 -3.89 -5.72 16.50
C PRO A 97 -5.08 -4.98 15.88
N GLY A 98 -5.73 -5.60 14.91
CA GLY A 98 -6.87 -5.02 14.21
C GLY A 98 -6.57 -3.93 13.19
N ARG A 99 -5.28 -3.65 12.92
CA ARG A 99 -4.84 -2.59 11.99
C ARG A 99 -4.46 -3.13 10.62
N ASN A 100 -4.44 -2.23 9.63
CA ASN A 100 -4.26 -2.56 8.24
C ASN A 100 -2.90 -2.12 7.69
N VAL A 101 -2.41 -2.90 6.73
CA VAL A 101 -1.28 -2.55 5.86
C VAL A 101 -1.78 -2.51 4.43
N SER A 102 -1.47 -1.46 3.69
CA SER A 102 -1.78 -1.35 2.26
C SER A 102 -0.51 -1.37 1.42
N VAL A 103 -0.54 -2.18 0.37
CA VAL A 103 0.62 -2.40 -0.52
C VAL A 103 0.23 -2.07 -1.95
N HIS A 104 0.95 -1.14 -2.55
CA HIS A 104 0.81 -0.84 -3.97
C HIS A 104 1.70 -1.77 -4.79
N CYS A 105 1.12 -2.43 -5.77
CA CYS A 105 1.82 -3.35 -6.68
C CYS A 105 1.09 -3.51 -8.02
N LYS A 106 1.69 -4.25 -8.93
CA LYS A 106 1.08 -4.63 -10.22
C LYS A 106 1.63 -5.95 -10.73
N ASP A 107 0.97 -6.53 -11.73
CA ASP A 107 1.53 -7.64 -12.50
C ASP A 107 2.82 -7.21 -13.21
N LEU A 108 3.78 -8.12 -13.28
CA LEU A 108 5.06 -7.86 -13.93
C LEU A 108 5.10 -8.55 -15.31
N VAL A 109 5.63 -7.83 -16.27
CA VAL A 109 5.82 -8.40 -17.63
C VAL A 109 6.95 -9.41 -17.57
N ASP A 110 6.67 -10.62 -18.06
CA ASP A 110 7.68 -11.63 -18.28
C ASP A 110 8.17 -11.56 -19.73
N TYR A 111 9.47 -11.32 -19.89
CA TYR A 111 10.07 -11.16 -21.21
C TYR A 111 10.65 -12.48 -21.71
N LYS A 112 10.43 -12.77 -23.00
CA LYS A 112 10.98 -13.97 -23.64
C LYS A 112 12.50 -14.12 -23.46
N GLY A 113 13.21 -12.99 -23.36
CA GLY A 113 14.67 -12.99 -23.16
C GLY A 113 15.11 -13.49 -21.79
N SER A 114 14.24 -13.36 -20.76
CA SER A 114 14.55 -13.79 -19.39
C SER A 114 14.05 -15.20 -19.07
N SER A 115 12.85 -15.55 -19.50
CA SER A 115 12.21 -16.84 -19.16
C SER A 115 12.01 -17.79 -20.34
N GLY A 116 12.38 -17.38 -21.55
CA GLY A 116 12.14 -18.14 -22.78
C GLY A 116 10.71 -18.02 -23.33
N ARG A 117 9.77 -17.46 -22.57
CA ARG A 117 8.36 -17.26 -22.94
C ARG A 117 7.90 -15.86 -22.54
N ALA A 118 7.09 -15.21 -23.39
CA ALA A 118 6.48 -13.94 -23.03
C ALA A 118 5.18 -14.18 -22.25
N GLY A 119 4.95 -13.37 -21.20
CA GLY A 119 3.75 -13.51 -20.38
C GLY A 119 3.68 -12.46 -19.29
N LEU A 120 2.96 -12.78 -18.23
CA LEU A 120 2.89 -12.00 -17.02
C LEU A 120 3.28 -12.86 -15.81
N ARG A 121 3.88 -12.22 -14.81
CA ARG A 121 4.13 -12.79 -13.49
C ARG A 121 3.09 -12.22 -12.53
N ASP A 122 2.38 -13.10 -11.82
CA ASP A 122 1.37 -12.74 -10.81
C ASP A 122 2.04 -12.23 -9.52
N PHE A 123 2.74 -11.10 -9.60
CA PHE A 123 3.39 -10.49 -8.45
C PHE A 123 2.41 -10.08 -7.34
N PRO A 124 1.19 -9.54 -7.64
CA PRO A 124 0.19 -9.30 -6.62
C PRO A 124 -0.23 -10.57 -5.85
N GLY A 125 -0.37 -11.70 -6.54
CA GLY A 125 -0.66 -12.97 -5.90
C GLY A 125 0.48 -13.47 -5.02
N ASP A 126 1.74 -13.26 -5.42
CA ASP A 126 2.90 -13.59 -4.59
C ASP A 126 2.98 -12.71 -3.35
N ILE A 127 2.68 -11.40 -3.46
CA ILE A 127 2.54 -10.50 -2.31
C ILE A 127 1.46 -11.01 -1.35
N ILE A 128 0.29 -11.40 -1.85
CA ILE A 128 -0.79 -11.94 -0.99
C ILE A 128 -0.29 -13.17 -0.22
N ARG A 129 0.34 -14.12 -0.90
CA ARG A 129 0.89 -15.33 -0.28
C ARG A 129 1.95 -15.02 0.78
N ALA A 130 2.82 -14.04 0.51
CA ALA A 130 3.87 -13.63 1.44
C ALA A 130 3.29 -13.00 2.71
N TYR A 131 2.28 -12.11 2.57
CA TYR A 131 1.61 -11.52 3.72
C TYR A 131 0.84 -12.55 4.55
N GLU A 132 0.14 -13.48 3.93
CA GLU A 132 -0.57 -14.54 4.63
C GLU A 132 0.41 -15.47 5.37
N ALA A 133 1.55 -15.78 4.76
CA ALA A 133 2.62 -16.53 5.41
C ALA A 133 3.22 -15.81 6.63
N ALA A 134 3.24 -14.47 6.61
CA ALA A 134 3.68 -13.65 7.74
C ALA A 134 2.61 -13.48 8.84
N GLY A 135 1.40 -14.03 8.66
CA GLY A 135 0.32 -14.02 9.65
C GLY A 135 -0.76 -12.96 9.43
N PHE A 136 -0.63 -12.12 8.40
CA PHE A 136 -1.69 -11.19 8.03
C PHE A 136 -2.86 -11.89 7.34
N LYS A 137 -4.03 -11.25 7.37
CA LYS A 137 -5.19 -11.70 6.60
C LYS A 137 -5.40 -10.78 5.41
N TYR A 138 -5.48 -11.35 4.21
CA TYR A 138 -5.87 -10.61 3.02
C TYR A 138 -7.29 -10.04 3.21
N HIS A 139 -7.42 -8.72 3.08
CA HIS A 139 -8.65 -8.00 3.39
C HIS A 139 -9.38 -7.51 2.14
N SER A 140 -8.67 -6.78 1.27
CA SER A 140 -9.30 -6.18 0.09
C SER A 140 -8.29 -5.81 -0.99
N ARG A 141 -8.82 -5.52 -2.19
CA ARG A 141 -8.05 -5.04 -3.34
C ARG A 141 -8.79 -3.87 -3.98
N VAL A 142 -8.07 -2.81 -4.24
CA VAL A 142 -8.52 -1.74 -5.12
C VAL A 142 -7.71 -1.81 -6.42
N THR A 143 -8.39 -1.67 -7.54
CA THR A 143 -7.78 -1.59 -8.87
C THR A 143 -7.62 -0.13 -9.26
N ILE A 144 -6.38 0.28 -9.56
CA ILE A 144 -6.09 1.60 -10.10
C ILE A 144 -6.08 1.48 -11.62
N PHE A 145 -6.97 2.22 -12.26
CA PHE A 145 -7.03 2.27 -13.72
C PHE A 145 -5.75 2.88 -14.30
N LYS A 146 -5.23 2.26 -15.33
CA LYS A 146 -4.11 2.78 -16.13
C LYS A 146 -4.52 2.85 -17.59
N CYS A 147 -4.29 3.99 -18.22
CA CYS A 147 -4.59 4.17 -19.63
C CYS A 147 -3.65 3.30 -20.48
N PRO A 148 -4.17 2.35 -21.29
CA PRO A 148 -3.35 1.46 -22.08
C PRO A 148 -2.55 2.20 -23.17
N VAL A 149 -3.03 3.36 -23.63
CA VAL A 149 -2.30 4.19 -24.59
C VAL A 149 -1.05 4.79 -23.97
N THR A 150 -1.18 5.35 -22.74
CA THR A 150 -0.04 5.88 -21.98
C THR A 150 0.96 4.77 -21.63
N GLU A 151 0.46 3.63 -21.19
CA GLU A 151 1.29 2.46 -20.89
C GLU A 151 2.08 2.01 -22.13
N MET A 152 1.41 1.92 -23.28
CA MET A 152 2.04 1.56 -24.55
C MET A 152 3.15 2.54 -24.93
N GLN A 153 2.90 3.85 -24.78
CA GLN A 153 3.87 4.88 -25.14
C GLN A 153 5.12 4.83 -24.23
N ARG A 154 4.92 4.60 -22.95
CA ARG A 154 6.01 4.56 -21.96
C ARG A 154 6.83 3.27 -22.04
N THR A 155 6.16 2.13 -22.13
CA THR A 155 6.81 0.81 -22.05
C THR A 155 7.12 0.21 -23.41
N LYS A 156 6.49 0.72 -24.47
CA LYS A 156 6.53 0.15 -25.84
C LYS A 156 6.24 -1.35 -25.84
N SER A 157 5.37 -1.78 -24.92
CA SER A 157 5.02 -3.19 -24.72
C SER A 157 4.44 -3.76 -26.00
N HIS A 158 5.06 -4.81 -26.52
CA HIS A 158 4.70 -5.42 -27.80
C HIS A 158 3.24 -5.87 -27.85
N GLY A 159 2.71 -6.42 -26.75
CA GLY A 159 1.32 -6.86 -26.66
C GLY A 159 0.27 -5.73 -26.67
N LEU A 160 0.69 -4.47 -26.50
CA LEU A 160 -0.19 -3.30 -26.55
C LEU A 160 -0.11 -2.54 -27.88
N LEU A 161 0.77 -2.94 -28.80
CA LEU A 161 0.94 -2.25 -30.08
C LEU A 161 -0.23 -2.55 -31.02
N TYR A 162 -0.90 -1.52 -31.52
CA TYR A 162 -1.98 -1.66 -32.50
C TYR A 162 -1.53 -2.45 -33.75
N LYS A 163 -0.26 -2.25 -34.18
CA LYS A 163 0.35 -3.03 -35.25
C LYS A 163 0.31 -4.55 -34.95
N GLN A 164 0.58 -4.92 -33.71
CA GLN A 164 0.57 -6.33 -33.30
C GLN A 164 -0.84 -6.91 -33.31
N LEU A 165 -1.83 -6.15 -32.84
CA LEU A 165 -3.24 -6.54 -32.90
C LEU A 165 -3.66 -6.85 -34.34
N ARG A 166 -3.19 -6.09 -35.31
CA ARG A 166 -3.50 -6.32 -36.74
C ARG A 166 -2.73 -7.46 -37.35
N ALA A 167 -1.52 -7.73 -36.88
CA ALA A 167 -0.68 -8.80 -37.43
C ALA A 167 -1.08 -10.18 -36.86
N ASP A 168 -1.26 -10.24 -35.55
CA ASP A 168 -1.67 -11.46 -34.83
C ASP A 168 -2.30 -11.07 -33.49
N SER A 169 -3.63 -11.13 -33.41
CA SER A 169 -4.38 -10.76 -32.22
C SER A 169 -4.11 -11.63 -31.00
N THR A 170 -3.56 -12.84 -31.19
CA THR A 170 -3.21 -13.73 -30.06
C THR A 170 -2.06 -13.20 -29.20
N HIS A 171 -1.24 -12.31 -29.77
CA HIS A 171 -0.18 -11.61 -29.03
C HIS A 171 -0.68 -10.38 -28.28
N SER A 172 -1.91 -9.94 -28.55
CA SER A 172 -2.46 -8.76 -27.92
C SER A 172 -2.93 -9.07 -26.51
N ARG A 173 -2.72 -8.11 -25.60
CA ARG A 173 -3.22 -8.14 -24.23
C ARG A 173 -3.79 -6.78 -23.84
N GLN A 174 -4.54 -6.77 -22.76
CA GLN A 174 -5.00 -5.54 -22.13
C GLN A 174 -3.82 -4.82 -21.46
N GLY A 175 -3.99 -3.52 -21.22
CA GLY A 175 -3.11 -2.76 -20.34
C GLY A 175 -3.11 -3.35 -18.93
N LEU A 176 -2.03 -3.13 -18.20
CA LEU A 176 -1.91 -3.60 -16.82
C LEU A 176 -2.46 -2.56 -15.87
N ALA A 177 -3.42 -2.96 -15.04
CA ALA A 177 -3.81 -2.16 -13.90
C ALA A 177 -2.72 -2.17 -12.82
N GLU A 178 -2.80 -1.23 -11.89
CA GLU A 178 -2.08 -1.30 -10.62
C GLU A 178 -3.09 -1.62 -9.52
N TYR A 179 -2.59 -2.10 -8.40
CA TYR A 179 -3.42 -2.56 -7.30
C TYR A 179 -2.96 -1.97 -5.98
N VAL A 180 -3.92 -1.65 -5.12
CA VAL A 180 -3.68 -1.48 -3.69
C VAL A 180 -4.27 -2.71 -2.99
N LEU A 181 -3.39 -3.55 -2.47
CA LEU A 181 -3.76 -4.73 -1.69
C LEU A 181 -3.77 -4.33 -0.21
N THR A 182 -4.84 -4.64 0.49
CA THR A 182 -4.93 -4.36 1.93
C THR A 182 -4.93 -5.65 2.72
N PHE A 183 -4.12 -5.68 3.76
CA PHE A 183 -3.97 -6.79 4.69
C PHE A 183 -4.27 -6.31 6.11
N ARG A 184 -4.82 -7.19 6.92
CA ARG A 184 -5.16 -6.88 8.30
C ARG A 184 -4.38 -7.79 9.25
N LYS A 185 -3.75 -7.20 10.26
CA LYS A 185 -3.31 -7.96 11.43
C LYS A 185 -4.54 -8.33 12.24
N TRP A 186 -4.89 -9.62 12.23
CA TRP A 186 -6.03 -10.08 13.01
C TRP A 186 -5.74 -9.92 14.51
N ALA A 187 -6.71 -9.41 15.26
CA ALA A 187 -6.61 -9.36 16.70
C ALA A 187 -6.92 -10.74 17.29
N ALA A 188 -6.06 -11.24 18.16
CA ALA A 188 -6.34 -12.44 18.94
C ALA A 188 -7.37 -12.15 20.05
N GLU A 189 -7.93 -13.21 20.63
CA GLU A 189 -8.80 -13.07 21.80
C GLU A 189 -7.99 -12.45 22.96
N GLY A 190 -8.53 -11.37 23.54
CA GLY A 190 -7.86 -10.62 24.61
C GLY A 190 -7.00 -9.44 24.14
N ASP A 191 -6.76 -9.30 22.84
CA ASP A 191 -6.08 -8.12 22.32
C ASP A 191 -6.94 -6.85 22.47
N GLU A 192 -6.34 -5.78 22.94
CA GLU A 192 -7.00 -4.50 23.05
C GLU A 192 -7.03 -3.80 21.67
N ILE A 193 -8.23 -3.63 21.11
CA ILE A 193 -8.43 -2.93 19.85
C ILE A 193 -8.90 -1.51 20.15
N HIS A 194 -7.99 -0.55 20.00
CA HIS A 194 -8.36 0.86 20.10
C HIS A 194 -8.93 1.36 18.77
N PRO A 195 -10.06 2.08 18.82
CA PRO A 195 -10.55 2.76 17.63
C PRO A 195 -9.55 3.84 17.19
N VAL A 196 -9.41 4.01 15.88
CA VAL A 196 -8.67 5.18 15.35
C VAL A 196 -9.45 6.43 15.74
N THR A 197 -8.85 7.30 16.53
CA THR A 197 -9.42 8.61 16.83
C THR A 197 -9.07 9.58 15.70
N HIS A 198 -10.06 10.34 15.26
CA HIS A 198 -9.83 11.37 14.25
C HIS A 198 -8.89 12.46 14.79
N PRO A 199 -7.87 12.88 14.02
CA PRO A 199 -6.90 13.85 14.49
C PRO A 199 -7.48 15.26 14.68
N ASN A 200 -8.65 15.57 14.13
CA ASN A 200 -9.19 16.93 14.16
C ASN A 200 -10.69 16.96 14.46
N PRO A 201 -11.09 17.02 15.76
CA PRO A 201 -12.50 17.11 16.13
C PRO A 201 -13.18 18.43 15.73
N VAL A 202 -12.41 19.47 15.37
CA VAL A 202 -12.95 20.81 15.05
C VAL A 202 -13.76 20.82 13.75
N ASP A 203 -13.47 19.92 12.83
CA ASP A 203 -14.17 19.84 11.54
C ASP A 203 -15.41 18.91 11.56
N LEU A 204 -15.71 18.26 12.68
CA LEU A 204 -16.81 17.31 12.75
C LEU A 204 -18.16 17.96 12.48
N ALA A 205 -18.45 19.07 13.13
CA ALA A 205 -19.74 19.78 12.97
C ALA A 205 -19.92 20.28 11.53
N LYS A 206 -18.84 20.80 10.92
CA LYS A 206 -18.88 21.25 9.51
C LYS A 206 -19.10 20.09 8.55
N ARG A 207 -18.45 18.96 8.79
CA ARG A 207 -18.58 17.75 8.00
C ARG A 207 -19.96 17.09 8.16
N GLU A 208 -20.54 17.15 9.36
CA GLU A 208 -21.92 16.72 9.61
C GLU A 208 -22.91 17.55 8.80
N GLU A 209 -22.71 18.88 8.74
CA GLU A 209 -23.55 19.76 7.95
C GLU A 209 -23.40 19.49 6.45
N GLU A 210 -22.18 19.32 5.97
CA GLU A 210 -21.88 18.95 4.58
C GLU A 210 -22.46 17.56 4.24
N ALA A 211 -22.35 16.59 5.15
CA ALA A 211 -22.90 15.24 4.95
C ALA A 211 -24.45 15.25 4.84
N ARG A 212 -25.12 16.08 5.65
CA ARG A 212 -26.58 16.25 5.58
C ARG A 212 -27.05 16.94 4.30
N ALA A 213 -26.19 17.73 3.66
CA ALA A 213 -26.50 18.43 2.41
C ALA A 213 -26.33 17.55 1.18
N LEU A 214 -25.75 16.37 1.31
CA LEU A 214 -25.48 15.47 0.18
C LEU A 214 -26.73 14.66 -0.21
N THR A 215 -26.78 14.37 -1.49
CA THR A 215 -27.81 13.50 -2.09
C THR A 215 -27.19 12.19 -2.56
N PHE A 216 -27.90 11.11 -2.35
CA PHE A 216 -27.57 9.81 -2.92
C PHE A 216 -28.35 9.62 -4.23
N ILE A 217 -27.65 9.53 -5.35
CA ILE A 217 -28.27 9.40 -6.69
C ILE A 217 -29.34 10.51 -6.93
N GLY A 218 -29.06 11.73 -6.47
CA GLY A 218 -29.99 12.86 -6.63
C GLY A 218 -31.09 12.98 -5.58
N GLU A 219 -31.15 12.07 -4.62
CA GLU A 219 -32.14 12.11 -3.52
C GLU A 219 -31.49 12.50 -2.20
N PRO A 220 -32.15 13.24 -1.32
CA PRO A 220 -31.66 13.53 0.01
C PRO A 220 -31.39 12.25 0.79
N VAL A 221 -30.22 12.14 1.40
CA VAL A 221 -29.89 11.00 2.27
C VAL A 221 -30.78 11.09 3.53
N PRO A 222 -31.55 10.03 3.87
CA PRO A 222 -32.35 10.04 5.10
C PRO A 222 -31.49 10.30 6.34
N ALA A 223 -31.98 11.15 7.24
CA ALA A 223 -31.24 11.59 8.41
C ALA A 223 -30.81 10.46 9.36
N ASP A 224 -31.54 9.36 9.37
CA ASP A 224 -31.24 8.15 10.16
C ASP A 224 -30.09 7.32 9.57
N LEU A 225 -29.85 7.38 8.26
CA LEU A 225 -28.64 6.79 7.63
C LEU A 225 -27.39 7.63 7.89
N ASN A 226 -27.57 8.89 8.27
CA ASN A 226 -26.50 9.78 8.70
C ASN A 226 -26.40 9.88 10.22
N ALA A 227 -27.21 9.10 10.95
CA ALA A 227 -27.18 9.12 12.40
C ALA A 227 -25.83 8.66 12.94
N PRO A 228 -25.33 9.30 13.99
CA PRO A 228 -23.92 9.40 14.36
C PRO A 228 -23.35 8.15 14.98
N ALA A 229 -23.19 7.11 14.20
CA ALA A 229 -22.23 6.08 14.54
C ALA A 229 -20.97 6.36 13.74
N ARG A 230 -20.08 7.26 14.14
CA ARG A 230 -18.82 7.54 13.45
C ARG A 230 -18.88 7.74 11.92
N GLY A 231 -20.05 7.65 11.32
CA GLY A 231 -20.32 7.87 9.90
C GLY A 231 -20.30 9.34 9.51
N ASP A 232 -20.40 10.21 10.50
CA ASP A 232 -20.52 11.65 10.30
C ASP A 232 -19.22 12.33 9.87
N LEU A 233 -18.12 11.54 9.83
CA LEU A 233 -16.80 12.03 9.45
C LEU A 233 -16.57 12.06 7.96
N ILE A 234 -17.37 11.32 7.19
CA ILE A 234 -17.30 11.24 5.73
C ILE A 234 -18.71 11.29 5.16
N THR A 235 -18.86 11.96 4.03
CA THR A 235 -20.10 12.01 3.30
C THR A 235 -20.40 10.68 2.61
N LEU A 236 -21.67 10.41 2.29
CA LEU A 236 -22.04 9.22 1.53
C LEU A 236 -21.34 9.17 0.16
N ASP A 237 -21.22 10.32 -0.52
CA ASP A 237 -20.51 10.43 -1.80
C ASP A 237 -19.02 10.11 -1.64
N GLN A 238 -18.37 10.67 -0.60
CA GLN A 238 -17.00 10.34 -0.27
C GLN A 238 -16.82 8.84 0.04
N TRP A 239 -17.76 8.27 0.82
CA TRP A 239 -17.74 6.85 1.13
C TRP A 239 -17.87 5.99 -0.12
N GLN A 240 -18.81 6.30 -1.02
CA GLN A 240 -18.99 5.58 -2.28
C GLN A 240 -17.75 5.64 -3.15
N LYS A 241 -17.15 6.84 -3.27
CA LYS A 241 -15.91 7.03 -4.02
C LYS A 241 -14.76 6.22 -3.44
N TRP A 242 -14.57 6.27 -2.12
CA TRP A 242 -13.46 5.59 -1.46
C TRP A 242 -13.67 4.08 -1.33
N SER A 243 -14.92 3.63 -1.26
CA SER A 243 -15.29 2.20 -1.23
C SER A 243 -15.31 1.57 -2.62
N SER A 244 -15.12 2.35 -3.67
CA SER A 244 -15.07 1.80 -5.03
C SER A 244 -13.90 0.83 -5.17
N PRO A 245 -14.14 -0.38 -5.76
CA PRO A 245 -13.07 -1.33 -6.02
C PRO A 245 -12.19 -0.92 -7.22
N VAL A 246 -12.57 0.15 -7.93
CA VAL A 246 -11.81 0.72 -9.05
C VAL A 246 -11.66 2.22 -8.86
N TRP A 247 -10.43 2.69 -8.83
CA TRP A 247 -10.10 4.11 -8.76
C TRP A 247 -9.69 4.63 -10.14
N LEU A 248 -10.45 5.62 -10.62
CA LEU A 248 -10.26 6.24 -11.94
C LEU A 248 -9.54 7.58 -11.87
N ASP A 249 -9.46 8.17 -10.70
CA ASP A 249 -8.98 9.52 -10.44
C ASP A 249 -7.52 9.59 -9.97
N ILE A 250 -6.81 8.46 -9.94
CA ILE A 250 -5.38 8.46 -9.68
C ILE A 250 -4.64 8.93 -10.93
N VAL A 251 -4.02 10.10 -10.80
CA VAL A 251 -3.24 10.71 -11.89
C VAL A 251 -2.00 9.88 -12.18
N GLN A 252 -1.80 9.57 -13.46
CA GLN A 252 -0.57 8.94 -13.93
C GLN A 252 0.48 10.02 -14.16
N THR A 253 1.54 10.00 -13.38
CA THR A 253 2.72 10.85 -13.55
C THR A 253 3.77 10.19 -14.43
#